data_95b49f5391257d77ee7fd536f50a2cba
#
_entry.id   95b49f5391257d77ee7fd536f50a2cba
#
_cell.length_a   1.000
_cell.length_b   1.000
_cell.length_c   1.000
_cell.angle_alpha   90.00
_cell.angle_beta   90.00
_cell.angle_gamma   90.00
#
_symmetry.space_group_name_H-M   'P 1'
#
loop_
_entity.id
_entity.type
_entity.pdbx_description
1 polymer ?
#
loop_
_entity_poly.entity_id
_entity_poly.type
_entity_poly.pdbx_seq_one_letter_code
_entity_poly.pdbx_strand_id
1 'polypeptide(L)'
;MRKINLIVVHCSATRSDRRFSVEDLIACHNARFGFTGYHYYITRDGQMYQTRHENLPGAHARHYNQHSIGVCYEGGLTPDGDYADTRTREQKAALHALLKSLKVDYPDALILGHRDLPGVHKDCPCFDAKTEYSQL
;
A
#
# COMPACT_ATOMS: atom_id res chain seq x y z
N MET A 1 -20.92 -5.43 5.37
CA MET A 1 -19.54 -4.92 5.57
C MET A 1 -18.58 -6.09 5.64
N ARG A 2 -17.38 -5.89 5.10
CA ARG A 2 -16.34 -6.90 5.20
C ARG A 2 -15.71 -6.89 6.59
N LYS A 3 -15.29 -8.04 7.06
CA LYS A 3 -14.46 -8.12 8.28
C LYS A 3 -13.01 -7.90 7.88
N ILE A 4 -12.38 -6.88 8.45
CA ILE A 4 -10.98 -6.51 8.14
C ILE A 4 -10.09 -6.93 9.30
N ASN A 5 -9.14 -7.82 9.02
CA ASN A 5 -8.15 -8.28 9.99
C ASN A 5 -6.71 -7.97 9.58
N LEU A 6 -6.51 -7.41 8.38
CA LEU A 6 -5.18 -7.04 7.87
C LEU A 6 -5.24 -5.68 7.20
N ILE A 7 -4.18 -4.91 7.41
CA ILE A 7 -3.86 -3.71 6.63
C ILE A 7 -2.50 -3.99 6.01
N VAL A 8 -2.46 -4.08 4.68
CA VAL A 8 -1.25 -4.49 3.95
C VAL A 8 -0.64 -3.30 3.27
N VAL A 9 0.63 -3.02 3.56
CA VAL A 9 1.38 -1.91 2.99
C VAL A 9 2.16 -2.40 1.77
N HIS A 10 2.04 -1.65 0.67
CA HIS A 10 2.69 -1.94 -0.60
C HIS A 10 3.48 -0.74 -1.11
N CYS A 11 4.36 -0.98 -2.08
CA CYS A 11 4.92 0.05 -2.95
C CYS A 11 4.43 -0.19 -4.39
N SER A 12 4.43 0.86 -5.19
CA SER A 12 4.06 0.74 -6.61
C SER A 12 5.12 0.01 -7.43
N ALA A 13 6.31 -0.19 -6.87
CA ALA A 13 7.48 -0.75 -7.56
C ALA A 13 7.82 0.05 -8.81
N THR A 14 7.87 1.37 -8.65
CA THR A 14 8.23 2.33 -9.70
C THR A 14 9.48 3.09 -9.29
N ARG A 15 10.21 3.60 -10.28
CA ARG A 15 11.49 4.31 -10.04
C ARG A 15 11.26 5.66 -9.38
N SER A 16 12.10 5.98 -8.41
CA SER A 16 11.97 7.20 -7.61
C SER A 16 12.21 8.49 -8.40
N ASP A 17 12.86 8.40 -9.57
CA ASP A 17 13.08 9.54 -10.46
C ASP A 17 11.99 9.72 -11.51
N ARG A 18 10.94 8.90 -11.47
CA ARG A 18 9.81 8.96 -12.39
C ARG A 18 8.51 9.12 -11.62
N ARG A 19 7.64 9.97 -12.12
CA ARG A 19 6.32 10.14 -11.54
C ARG A 19 5.41 8.98 -11.94
N PHE A 20 4.71 8.42 -10.96
CA PHE A 20 3.63 7.47 -11.19
C PHE A 20 2.39 8.01 -10.46
N SER A 21 1.65 8.85 -11.15
CA SER A 21 0.49 9.56 -10.57
C SER A 21 -0.64 8.60 -10.21
N VAL A 22 -1.63 9.11 -9.47
CA VAL A 22 -2.82 8.32 -9.18
C VAL A 22 -3.55 7.94 -10.47
N GLU A 23 -3.56 8.83 -11.47
CA GLU A 23 -4.15 8.54 -12.78
C GLU A 23 -3.40 7.42 -13.49
N ASP A 24 -2.07 7.40 -13.40
CA ASP A 24 -1.25 6.32 -13.97
C ASP A 24 -1.56 4.99 -13.29
N LEU A 25 -1.69 4.98 -11.97
CA LEU A 25 -2.05 3.79 -11.21
C LEU A 25 -3.42 3.27 -11.63
N ILE A 26 -4.41 4.16 -11.69
CA ILE A 26 -5.79 3.79 -12.05
C ILE A 26 -5.81 3.19 -13.46
N ALA A 27 -5.14 3.82 -14.42
CA ALA A 27 -5.08 3.31 -15.79
C ALA A 27 -4.43 1.93 -15.85
N CYS A 28 -3.31 1.74 -15.13
CA CYS A 28 -2.60 0.48 -15.08
C CYS A 28 -3.48 -0.65 -14.49
N HIS A 29 -4.14 -0.38 -13.37
CA HIS A 29 -4.98 -1.36 -12.70
C HIS A 29 -6.28 -1.63 -13.46
N ASN A 30 -6.89 -0.61 -14.07
CA ASN A 30 -8.08 -0.81 -14.89
C ASN A 30 -7.79 -1.73 -16.08
N ALA A 31 -6.63 -1.60 -16.71
CA ALA A 31 -6.23 -2.48 -17.80
C ALA A 31 -6.03 -3.92 -17.34
N ARG A 32 -5.61 -4.12 -16.09
CA ARG A 32 -5.29 -5.44 -15.55
C ARG A 32 -6.49 -6.10 -14.84
N PHE A 33 -7.22 -5.34 -14.02
CA PHE A 33 -8.24 -5.87 -13.13
C PHE A 33 -9.65 -5.34 -13.42
N GLY A 34 -9.78 -4.27 -14.18
CA GLY A 34 -11.04 -3.56 -14.36
C GLY A 34 -11.39 -2.62 -13.21
N PHE A 35 -10.52 -2.50 -12.22
CA PHE A 35 -10.67 -1.61 -11.07
C PHE A 35 -9.30 -1.41 -10.41
N THR A 36 -9.18 -0.42 -9.52
CA THR A 36 -7.93 -0.19 -8.77
C THR A 36 -7.82 -1.19 -7.63
N GLY A 37 -6.73 -1.96 -7.59
CA GLY A 37 -6.55 -3.03 -6.62
C GLY A 37 -6.24 -2.57 -5.20
N TYR A 38 -5.62 -1.38 -5.01
CA TYR A 38 -5.38 -0.78 -3.70
C TYR A 38 -6.57 0.05 -3.27
N HIS A 39 -6.78 0.17 -1.96
CA HIS A 39 -7.80 1.07 -1.40
C HIS A 39 -7.29 2.49 -1.29
N TYR A 40 -6.00 2.66 -1.01
CA TYR A 40 -5.36 3.96 -0.83
C TYR A 40 -4.02 4.01 -1.54
N TYR A 41 -3.70 5.18 -2.10
CA TYR A 41 -2.44 5.43 -2.78
C TYR A 41 -1.87 6.77 -2.30
N ILE A 42 -0.59 6.78 -1.94
CA ILE A 42 0.11 7.97 -1.44
C ILE A 42 1.22 8.33 -2.42
N THR A 43 1.08 9.47 -3.08
CA THR A 43 2.08 9.96 -4.02
C THR A 43 3.28 10.55 -3.30
N ARG A 44 4.35 10.78 -4.05
CA ARG A 44 5.64 11.17 -3.51
C ARG A 44 5.59 12.46 -2.70
N ASP A 45 4.69 13.38 -3.05
CA ASP A 45 4.45 14.63 -2.33
C ASP A 45 3.62 14.47 -1.06
N GLY A 46 3.22 13.24 -0.72
CA GLY A 46 2.45 12.94 0.47
C GLY A 46 0.94 13.05 0.31
N GLN A 47 0.45 13.28 -0.92
CA GLN A 47 -0.99 13.31 -1.15
C GLN A 47 -1.57 11.90 -1.08
N MET A 48 -2.64 11.74 -0.31
CA MET A 48 -3.32 10.46 -0.15
C MET A 48 -4.61 10.47 -0.99
N TYR A 49 -4.79 9.40 -1.77
CA TYR A 49 -5.97 9.21 -2.61
C TYR A 49 -6.66 7.91 -2.23
N GLN A 50 -7.97 7.96 -2.03
CA GLN A 50 -8.76 6.75 -1.90
C GLN A 50 -9.11 6.27 -3.31
N THR A 51 -8.63 5.08 -3.66
CA THR A 51 -8.75 4.55 -5.02
C THR A 51 -9.75 3.40 -5.11
N ARG A 52 -10.24 2.92 -3.96
CA ARG A 52 -11.27 1.89 -3.90
C ARG A 52 -11.99 1.98 -2.57
N HIS A 53 -13.30 1.74 -2.58
CA HIS A 53 -14.11 1.75 -1.35
C HIS A 53 -13.67 0.61 -0.42
N GLU A 54 -13.60 0.87 0.88
CA GLU A 54 -13.14 -0.12 1.86
C GLU A 54 -14.04 -1.35 1.97
N ASN A 55 -15.31 -1.21 1.65
CA ASN A 55 -16.25 -2.33 1.69
C ASN A 55 -16.07 -3.32 0.53
N LEU A 56 -15.26 -2.98 -0.46
CA LEU A 56 -14.99 -3.84 -1.62
C LEU A 56 -13.63 -4.51 -1.47
N PRO A 57 -13.53 -5.84 -1.74
CA PRO A 57 -12.22 -6.48 -1.76
C PRO A 57 -11.34 -5.87 -2.84
N GLY A 58 -10.05 -5.71 -2.54
CA GLY A 58 -9.09 -5.24 -3.51
C GLY A 58 -8.51 -6.38 -4.36
N ALA A 59 -7.46 -6.05 -5.11
CA ALA A 59 -6.64 -7.00 -5.83
C ALA A 59 -5.18 -6.60 -5.60
N HIS A 60 -4.68 -6.83 -4.38
CA HIS A 60 -3.35 -6.40 -3.98
C HIS A 60 -2.54 -7.47 -3.24
N ALA A 61 -3.19 -8.48 -2.67
CA ALA A 61 -2.51 -9.55 -1.94
C ALA A 61 -3.29 -10.83 -2.13
N ARG A 62 -2.86 -11.64 -3.10
CA ARG A 62 -3.53 -12.89 -3.45
C ARG A 62 -3.74 -13.76 -2.19
N HIS A 63 -4.94 -14.31 -2.02
CA HIS A 63 -5.42 -15.09 -0.89
C HIS A 63 -5.78 -14.27 0.35
N TYR A 64 -5.48 -12.95 0.37
CA TYR A 64 -5.73 -12.10 1.54
C TYR A 64 -6.67 -10.93 1.25
N ASN A 65 -7.14 -10.79 0.00
CA ASN A 65 -7.93 -9.63 -0.44
C ASN A 65 -9.28 -9.50 0.29
N GLN A 66 -9.90 -10.62 0.68
CA GLN A 66 -11.25 -10.61 1.25
C GLN A 66 -11.33 -9.94 2.62
N HIS A 67 -10.24 -9.93 3.39
CA HIS A 67 -10.23 -9.45 4.78
C HIS A 67 -9.17 -8.38 5.01
N SER A 68 -8.75 -7.67 3.96
CA SER A 68 -7.68 -6.70 4.08
C SER A 68 -7.98 -5.36 3.40
N ILE A 69 -7.27 -4.34 3.86
CA ILE A 69 -7.17 -3.04 3.21
C ILE A 69 -5.76 -2.92 2.63
N GLY A 70 -5.65 -2.56 1.36
CA GLY A 70 -4.36 -2.35 0.70
C GLY A 70 -4.01 -0.87 0.65
N VAL A 71 -2.82 -0.53 1.17
CA VAL A 71 -2.28 0.84 1.17
C VAL A 71 -0.96 0.82 0.41
N CYS A 72 -0.83 1.65 -0.60
CA CYS A 72 0.35 1.68 -1.47
C CYS A 72 0.99 3.07 -1.49
N TYR A 73 2.32 3.14 -1.46
CA TYR A 73 3.02 4.39 -1.70
C TYR A 73 3.72 4.35 -3.06
N GLU A 74 3.84 5.52 -3.69
CA GLU A 74 4.54 5.69 -4.96
C GLU A 74 6.04 5.53 -4.76
N GLY A 75 6.65 4.54 -5.44
CA GLY A 75 8.09 4.31 -5.38
C GLY A 75 8.45 2.86 -5.15
N GLY A 76 9.55 2.64 -4.42
CA GLY A 76 10.06 1.31 -4.11
C GLY A 76 11.25 0.88 -4.94
N LEU A 77 11.59 1.64 -6.01
CA LEU A 77 12.78 1.39 -6.82
C LEU A 77 13.65 2.63 -6.89
N THR A 78 14.98 2.41 -6.83
CA THR A 78 15.95 3.46 -7.11
C THR A 78 15.90 3.85 -8.59
N PRO A 79 16.56 4.97 -9.01
CA PRO A 79 16.64 5.30 -10.43
C PRO A 79 17.24 4.19 -11.28
N ASP A 80 18.09 3.34 -10.70
CA ASP A 80 18.69 2.19 -11.39
C ASP A 80 17.79 0.96 -11.44
N GLY A 81 16.63 1.01 -10.76
CA GLY A 81 15.68 -0.09 -10.75
C GLY A 81 15.87 -1.11 -9.63
N ASP A 82 16.69 -0.80 -8.63
CA ASP A 82 16.90 -1.68 -7.48
C ASP A 82 15.85 -1.42 -6.40
N TYR A 83 15.42 -2.46 -5.71
CA TYR A 83 14.47 -2.32 -4.60
C TYR A 83 15.11 -1.54 -3.44
N ALA A 84 14.40 -0.55 -2.95
CA ALA A 84 14.84 0.27 -1.82
C ALA A 84 13.65 0.99 -1.19
N ASP A 85 13.83 1.39 0.08
CA ASP A 85 12.87 2.28 0.74
C ASP A 85 13.08 3.70 0.20
N THR A 86 12.26 4.09 -0.77
CA THR A 86 12.32 5.39 -1.43
C THR A 86 11.31 6.38 -0.86
N ARG A 87 10.66 6.06 0.26
CA ARG A 87 9.64 6.93 0.84
C ARG A 87 10.21 8.30 1.17
N THR A 88 9.51 9.34 0.73
CA THR A 88 9.83 10.71 1.14
C THR A 88 9.37 10.95 2.58
N ARG A 89 9.85 12.03 3.19
CA ARG A 89 9.38 12.44 4.53
C ARG A 89 7.87 12.65 4.52
N GLU A 90 7.34 13.26 3.46
CA GLU A 90 5.92 13.53 3.29
C GLU A 90 5.12 12.22 3.19
N GLN A 91 5.65 11.23 2.48
CA GLN A 91 5.01 9.91 2.40
C GLN A 91 5.01 9.19 3.75
N LYS A 92 6.10 9.26 4.49
CA LYS A 92 6.17 8.64 5.83
C LYS A 92 5.13 9.24 6.76
N ALA A 93 4.98 10.57 6.75
CA ALA A 93 3.98 11.26 7.55
C ALA A 93 2.55 10.88 7.14
N ALA A 94 2.27 10.84 5.84
CA ALA A 94 0.95 10.50 5.32
C ALA A 94 0.60 9.04 5.61
N LEU A 95 1.56 8.11 5.43
CA LEU A 95 1.36 6.70 5.77
C LEU A 95 1.04 6.51 7.24
N HIS A 96 1.80 7.14 8.12
CA HIS A 96 1.58 7.05 9.56
C HIS A 96 0.18 7.53 9.93
N ALA A 97 -0.22 8.69 9.41
CA ALA A 97 -1.54 9.27 9.70
C ALA A 97 -2.66 8.37 9.19
N LEU A 98 -2.55 7.86 7.96
CA LEU A 98 -3.55 6.98 7.37
C LEU A 98 -3.67 5.67 8.15
N LEU A 99 -2.54 5.02 8.46
CA LEU A 99 -2.54 3.74 9.18
C LEU A 99 -3.11 3.91 10.59
N LYS A 100 -2.76 5.00 11.26
CA LYS A 100 -3.33 5.32 12.57
C LYS A 100 -4.85 5.48 12.50
N SER A 101 -5.34 6.18 11.48
CA SER A 101 -6.78 6.36 11.25
C SER A 101 -7.47 5.01 10.97
N LEU A 102 -6.88 4.18 10.13
CA LEU A 102 -7.44 2.85 9.83
C LEU A 102 -7.50 1.97 11.07
N LYS A 103 -6.52 2.08 11.97
CA LYS A 103 -6.53 1.32 13.23
C LYS A 103 -7.65 1.76 14.17
N VAL A 104 -8.11 3.00 14.08
CA VAL A 104 -9.30 3.43 14.83
C VAL A 104 -10.54 2.66 14.36
N ASP A 105 -10.68 2.50 13.03
CA ASP A 105 -11.83 1.79 12.45
C ASP A 105 -11.70 0.27 12.56
N TYR A 106 -10.47 -0.25 12.52
CA TYR A 106 -10.17 -1.68 12.54
C TYR A 106 -9.13 -1.99 13.62
N PRO A 107 -9.48 -1.86 14.91
CA PRO A 107 -8.49 -1.94 16.00
C PRO A 107 -7.82 -3.31 16.11
N ASP A 108 -8.47 -4.37 15.64
CA ASP A 108 -7.91 -5.73 15.69
C ASP A 108 -7.10 -6.10 14.46
N ALA A 109 -7.04 -5.23 13.44
CA ALA A 109 -6.28 -5.50 12.23
C ALA A 109 -4.77 -5.40 12.48
N LEU A 110 -4.02 -6.35 11.92
CA LEU A 110 -2.56 -6.29 11.93
C LEU A 110 -2.07 -5.47 10.73
N ILE A 111 -1.08 -4.63 10.96
CA ILE A 111 -0.41 -3.89 9.89
C ILE A 111 0.82 -4.69 9.48
N LEU A 112 0.85 -5.15 8.24
CA LEU A 112 1.95 -5.93 7.68
C LEU A 112 2.37 -5.35 6.34
N GLY A 113 3.64 -5.56 5.96
CA GLY A 113 4.07 -5.36 4.59
C GLY A 113 3.64 -6.53 3.73
N HIS A 114 3.52 -6.31 2.42
CA HIS A 114 3.17 -7.40 1.49
C HIS A 114 4.14 -8.58 1.66
N ARG A 115 5.43 -8.31 1.82
CA ARG A 115 6.46 -9.35 1.98
C ARG A 115 6.34 -10.16 3.28
N ASP A 116 5.59 -9.65 4.26
CA ASP A 116 5.41 -10.34 5.55
C ASP A 116 4.33 -11.41 5.49
N LEU A 117 3.54 -11.48 4.41
CA LEU A 117 2.46 -12.46 4.29
C LEU A 117 3.02 -13.84 3.95
N PRO A 118 2.49 -14.91 4.56
CA PRO A 118 2.94 -16.27 4.24
C PRO A 118 2.83 -16.57 2.75
N GLY A 119 3.88 -17.16 2.18
CA GLY A 119 3.93 -17.55 0.77
C GLY A 119 4.31 -16.43 -0.18
N VAL A 120 4.55 -15.20 0.30
CA VAL A 120 4.96 -14.08 -0.55
C VAL A 120 6.48 -13.97 -0.55
N HIS A 121 7.06 -13.97 -1.77
CA HIS A 121 8.50 -13.83 -1.99
C HIS A 121 8.78 -12.58 -2.81
N LYS A 122 8.50 -11.41 -2.21
CA LYS A 122 8.65 -10.10 -2.86
C LYS A 122 9.34 -9.14 -1.89
N ASP A 123 9.96 -8.08 -2.43
CA ASP A 123 10.56 -7.04 -1.59
C ASP A 123 9.54 -5.99 -1.13
N CYS A 124 8.43 -5.84 -1.85
CA CYS A 124 7.36 -4.90 -1.53
C CYS A 124 6.94 -5.05 -0.06
N PRO A 125 6.85 -4.00 0.72
CA PRO A 125 6.93 -2.57 0.38
C PRO A 125 8.35 -1.98 0.44
N CYS A 126 9.40 -2.76 0.47
CA CYS A 126 10.80 -2.37 0.47
C CYS A 126 11.27 -1.73 1.79
N PHE A 127 10.53 -1.94 2.86
CA PHE A 127 10.91 -1.59 4.24
C PHE A 127 10.16 -2.51 5.20
N ASP A 128 10.59 -2.54 6.44
CA ASP A 128 9.99 -3.41 7.47
C ASP A 128 8.75 -2.74 8.09
N ALA A 129 7.63 -2.83 7.38
CA ALA A 129 6.38 -2.23 7.82
C ALA A 129 5.85 -2.84 9.12
N LYS A 130 6.03 -4.16 9.28
CA LYS A 130 5.57 -4.87 10.47
C LYS A 130 6.17 -4.28 11.73
N THR A 131 7.49 -4.08 11.74
CA THR A 131 8.19 -3.53 12.89
C THR A 131 7.92 -2.04 13.05
N GLU A 132 7.98 -1.28 11.94
CA GLU A 132 7.80 0.17 11.98
C GLU A 132 6.45 0.59 12.55
N TYR A 133 5.39 -0.18 12.24
CA TYR A 133 4.03 0.15 12.66
C TYR A 133 3.51 -0.73 13.79
N SER A 134 4.38 -1.47 14.46
CA SER A 134 3.98 -2.42 15.52
C SER A 134 3.29 -1.76 16.72
N GLN A 135 3.51 -0.45 16.93
CA GLN A 135 2.93 0.29 18.05
C GLN A 135 1.62 1.01 17.71
N LEU A 136 1.12 0.89 16.50
CA LEU A 136 -0.14 1.52 16.12
C LEU A 136 -1.40 0.73 16.52
#